data_118cd9f2974a92f5599d45ff0fb2bdad
#
_entry.id   118cd9f2974a92f5599d45ff0fb2bdad
#
_cell.length_a   1.000
_cell.length_b   1.000
_cell.length_c   1.000
_cell.angle_alpha   90.00
_cell.angle_beta   90.00
_cell.angle_gamma   90.00
#
_symmetry.space_group_name_H-M   'P 1'
#
loop_
_entity.id
_entity.type
_entity.pdbx_description
1 polymer ?
#
loop_
_entity_poly.entity_id
_entity_poly.type
_entity_poly.pdbx_seq_one_letter_code
_entity_poly.pdbx_strand_id
1 'polypeptide(L)'
;MSDDAPQLDEQPSRSQRKRDHQALQALVESVIGLPLERIKRLNLPAEVYEAVLDARGQRRGAFRRQVRYIAKMIARSGIAEQLRDGFESASLDGRQNTLRLHRAEGWRDRLCDGGNDTLNAFMEAFPHADRQKLRQLQRRSQQEAQTEGARRGARALFRYIHQVIDQEGASTAESE
;
A
#
# COMPACT_ATOMS: atom_id res chain seq x y z
N MET A 1 3.30 5.92 57.23
CA MET A 1 4.27 6.84 56.61
C MET A 1 4.44 6.35 55.18
N SER A 2 3.67 6.96 54.28
CA SER A 2 3.65 6.59 52.84
C SER A 2 4.71 7.45 52.14
N ASP A 3 5.72 6.78 51.63
CA ASP A 3 6.80 7.39 50.84
C ASP A 3 6.29 7.54 49.40
N ASP A 4 5.65 8.68 49.15
CA ASP A 4 5.19 9.09 47.83
C ASP A 4 6.33 9.87 47.14
N ALA A 5 7.25 9.11 46.53
CA ALA A 5 8.31 9.72 45.73
C ALA A 5 7.71 10.27 44.46
N PRO A 6 7.88 11.58 44.12
CA PRO A 6 7.40 12.14 42.86
C PRO A 6 8.14 11.49 41.70
N GLN A 7 7.39 10.84 40.82
CA GLN A 7 7.92 10.44 39.50
C GLN A 7 8.36 11.70 38.74
N LEU A 8 9.65 11.93 38.71
CA LEU A 8 10.26 12.93 37.85
C LEU A 8 10.00 12.53 36.40
N ASP A 9 9.11 13.26 35.74
CA ASP A 9 8.96 13.25 34.29
C ASP A 9 10.34 13.49 33.67
N GLU A 10 11.03 12.44 33.27
CA GLU A 10 12.33 12.55 32.61
C GLU A 10 12.14 13.19 31.25
N GLN A 11 12.31 14.50 31.21
CA GLN A 11 12.26 15.21 29.93
C GLN A 11 13.34 14.66 28.98
N PRO A 12 12.95 14.29 27.74
CA PRO A 12 13.87 13.68 26.80
C PRO A 12 15.11 14.55 26.58
N SER A 13 16.29 13.92 26.59
CA SER A 13 17.56 14.58 26.41
C SER A 13 17.65 15.37 25.10
N ARG A 14 18.54 16.35 24.98
CA ARG A 14 18.76 17.10 23.72
C ARG A 14 19.07 16.17 22.55
N SER A 15 19.82 15.10 22.78
CA SER A 15 20.17 14.10 21.77
C SER A 15 18.95 13.28 21.37
N GLN A 16 18.06 12.96 22.30
CA GLN A 16 16.81 12.26 22.02
C GLN A 16 15.88 13.13 21.18
N ARG A 17 15.65 14.38 21.59
CA ARG A 17 14.82 15.33 20.82
C ARG A 17 15.32 15.52 19.39
N LYS A 18 16.65 15.53 19.18
CA LYS A 18 17.23 15.62 17.84
C LYS A 18 16.94 14.37 17.01
N ARG A 19 17.08 13.18 17.60
CA ARG A 19 16.74 11.89 16.92
C ARG A 19 15.27 11.83 16.56
N ASP A 20 14.38 12.17 17.48
CA ASP A 20 12.93 12.16 17.27
C ASP A 20 12.53 13.12 16.15
N HIS A 21 13.13 14.31 16.13
CA HIS A 21 12.88 15.28 15.08
C HIS A 21 13.38 14.80 13.71
N GLN A 22 14.54 14.13 13.64
CA GLN A 22 15.06 13.53 12.41
C GLN A 22 14.18 12.36 11.94
N ALA A 23 13.74 11.49 12.86
CA ALA A 23 12.82 10.41 12.55
C ALA A 23 11.49 10.93 12.01
N LEU A 24 10.95 11.99 12.59
CA LEU A 24 9.72 12.62 12.10
C LEU A 24 9.90 13.24 10.70
N GLN A 25 11.04 13.86 10.40
CA GLN A 25 11.33 14.36 9.05
C GLN A 25 11.41 13.24 8.03
N ALA A 26 12.07 12.12 8.36
CA ALA A 26 12.13 10.94 7.49
C ALA A 26 10.74 10.33 7.24
N LEU A 27 9.88 10.28 8.26
CA LEU A 27 8.49 9.86 8.12
C LEU A 27 7.72 10.77 7.16
N VAL A 28 7.85 12.09 7.31
CA VAL A 28 7.21 13.09 6.43
C VAL A 28 7.67 12.91 4.98
N GLU A 29 8.97 12.72 4.73
CA GLU A 29 9.50 12.43 3.38
C GLU A 29 8.85 11.18 2.78
N SER A 30 8.71 10.13 3.58
CA SER A 30 8.06 8.89 3.17
C SER A 30 6.58 9.08 2.86
N VAL A 31 5.86 9.84 3.68
CA VAL A 31 4.44 10.19 3.45
C VAL A 31 4.27 10.99 2.15
N ILE A 32 5.13 11.98 1.88
CA ILE A 32 5.10 12.76 0.64
C ILE A 32 5.28 11.84 -0.59
N GLY A 33 6.06 10.76 -0.47
CA GLY A 33 6.30 9.77 -1.51
C GLY A 33 5.13 8.82 -1.77
N LEU A 34 4.13 8.73 -0.89
CA LEU A 34 2.98 7.84 -1.05
C LEU A 34 2.10 8.24 -2.25
N PRO A 35 1.39 7.29 -2.88
CA PRO A 35 0.30 7.59 -3.80
C PRO A 35 -0.77 8.47 -3.14
N LEU A 36 -1.37 9.38 -3.91
CA LEU A 36 -2.33 10.37 -3.40
C LEU A 36 -3.49 9.74 -2.62
N GLU A 37 -4.02 8.61 -3.11
CA GLU A 37 -5.11 7.89 -2.46
C GLU A 37 -4.73 7.34 -1.07
N ARG A 38 -3.47 7.00 -0.87
CA ARG A 38 -2.97 6.58 0.45
C ARG A 38 -2.78 7.76 1.39
N ILE A 39 -2.30 8.90 0.89
CA ILE A 39 -2.19 10.13 1.69
C ILE A 39 -3.58 10.55 2.19
N LYS A 40 -4.62 10.47 1.36
CA LYS A 40 -6.01 10.74 1.77
C LYS A 40 -6.49 9.86 2.92
N ARG A 41 -6.10 8.57 2.93
CA ARG A 41 -6.48 7.61 3.99
C ARG A 41 -5.79 7.88 5.34
N LEU A 42 -4.71 8.67 5.37
CA LEU A 42 -4.03 9.04 6.61
C LEU A 42 -4.83 10.03 7.48
N ASN A 43 -5.96 10.55 6.98
CA ASN A 43 -6.83 11.49 7.68
C ASN A 43 -6.06 12.66 8.32
N LEU A 44 -5.13 13.24 7.58
CA LEU A 44 -4.32 14.37 8.03
C LEU A 44 -5.20 15.61 8.23
N PRO A 45 -4.90 16.49 9.21
CA PRO A 45 -5.48 17.81 9.26
C PRO A 45 -5.30 18.55 7.93
N ALA A 46 -6.29 19.36 7.52
CA ALA A 46 -6.33 20.00 6.21
C ALA A 46 -5.02 20.76 5.89
N GLU A 47 -4.52 21.56 6.84
CA GLU A 47 -3.28 22.32 6.67
C GLU A 47 -2.05 21.42 6.42
N VAL A 48 -1.98 20.26 7.12
CA VAL A 48 -0.88 19.30 6.93
C VAL A 48 -1.01 18.61 5.59
N TYR A 49 -2.23 18.22 5.20
CA TYR A 49 -2.51 17.59 3.92
C TYR A 49 -2.13 18.50 2.74
N GLU A 50 -2.53 19.77 2.76
CA GLU A 50 -2.18 20.74 1.72
C GLU A 50 -0.66 20.95 1.66
N ALA A 51 0.00 21.11 2.80
CA ALA A 51 1.45 21.26 2.86
C ALA A 51 2.20 20.03 2.31
N VAL A 52 1.66 18.82 2.51
CA VAL A 52 2.19 17.57 1.92
C VAL A 52 2.03 17.58 0.41
N LEU A 53 0.88 18.03 -0.11
CA LEU A 53 0.66 18.14 -1.56
C LEU A 53 1.60 19.16 -2.21
N ASP A 54 1.76 20.31 -1.60
CA ASP A 54 2.67 21.35 -2.08
C ASP A 54 4.13 20.88 -2.13
N ALA A 55 4.55 20.05 -1.16
CA ALA A 55 5.89 19.49 -1.13
C ALA A 55 6.21 18.61 -2.33
N ARG A 56 5.22 17.89 -2.91
CA ARG A 56 5.42 16.94 -4.01
C ARG A 56 5.97 17.58 -5.30
N GLY A 57 5.67 18.87 -5.50
CA GLY A 57 6.16 19.63 -6.67
C GLY A 57 7.49 20.33 -6.47
N GLN A 58 8.05 20.31 -5.27
CA GLN A 58 9.22 21.11 -4.91
C GLN A 58 10.55 20.39 -5.16
N ARG A 59 11.60 21.18 -5.42
CA ARG A 59 12.94 20.64 -5.70
C ARG A 59 13.90 20.89 -4.52
N ARG A 60 14.73 19.87 -4.26
CA ARG A 60 15.89 19.89 -3.33
C ARG A 60 15.77 20.84 -2.11
N GLY A 61 16.24 22.07 -2.21
CA GLY A 61 16.30 23.00 -1.07
C GLY A 61 14.93 23.44 -0.57
N ALA A 62 13.96 23.68 -1.47
CA ALA A 62 12.58 24.00 -1.12
C ALA A 62 11.90 22.79 -0.49
N PHE A 63 12.07 21.61 -1.05
CA PHE A 63 11.57 20.34 -0.51
C PHE A 63 12.04 20.12 0.94
N ARG A 64 13.34 20.24 1.22
CA ARG A 64 13.88 20.09 2.59
C ARG A 64 13.32 21.10 3.58
N ARG A 65 13.06 22.34 3.12
CA ARG A 65 12.42 23.36 3.98
C ARG A 65 10.97 22.98 4.28
N GLN A 66 10.25 22.49 3.25
CA GLN A 66 8.86 22.08 3.39
C GLN A 66 8.74 20.87 4.32
N VAL A 67 9.59 19.86 4.17
CA VAL A 67 9.63 18.70 5.08
C VAL A 67 9.81 19.14 6.54
N ARG A 68 10.75 20.05 6.82
CA ARG A 68 10.96 20.58 8.18
C ARG A 68 9.75 21.36 8.69
N TYR A 69 9.09 22.11 7.81
CA TYR A 69 7.89 22.86 8.15
C TYR A 69 6.74 21.91 8.52
N ILE A 70 6.48 20.90 7.70
CA ILE A 70 5.47 19.88 7.94
C ILE A 70 5.75 19.10 9.24
N ALA A 71 6.99 18.66 9.45
CA ALA A 71 7.39 17.97 10.67
C ALA A 71 7.12 18.83 11.93
N LYS A 72 7.36 20.14 11.86
CA LYS A 72 7.06 21.07 12.94
C LYS A 72 5.55 21.23 13.17
N MET A 73 4.74 21.25 12.11
CA MET A 73 3.27 21.28 12.21
C MET A 73 2.76 20.01 12.91
N ILE A 74 3.22 18.84 12.49
CA ILE A 74 2.84 17.53 13.06
C ILE A 74 3.24 17.45 14.54
N ALA A 75 4.46 17.86 14.88
CA ALA A 75 4.92 17.89 16.28
C ALA A 75 4.06 18.80 17.17
N ARG A 76 3.62 19.94 16.64
CA ARG A 76 2.75 20.88 17.37
C ARG A 76 1.32 20.38 17.54
N SER A 77 0.78 19.70 16.54
CA SER A 77 -0.58 19.15 16.58
C SER A 77 -0.69 17.87 17.38
N GLY A 78 0.42 17.27 17.82
CA GLY A 78 0.43 16.03 18.61
C GLY A 78 0.06 14.77 17.85
N ILE A 79 -0.06 14.82 16.51
CA ILE A 79 -0.51 13.69 15.67
C ILE A 79 0.65 12.79 15.19
N ALA A 80 1.85 12.93 15.73
CA ALA A 80 3.02 12.21 15.24
C ALA A 80 2.87 10.66 15.35
N GLU A 81 2.32 10.16 16.44
CA GLU A 81 2.05 8.72 16.63
C GLU A 81 0.95 8.24 15.68
N GLN A 82 -0.17 8.94 15.61
CA GLN A 82 -1.25 8.62 14.67
C GLN A 82 -0.75 8.58 13.22
N LEU A 83 0.17 9.48 12.86
CA LEU A 83 0.76 9.48 11.52
C LEU A 83 1.66 8.25 11.31
N ARG A 84 2.43 7.81 12.32
CA ARG A 84 3.25 6.60 12.23
C ARG A 84 2.38 5.37 11.99
N ASP A 85 1.38 5.17 12.84
CA ASP A 85 0.47 4.03 12.75
C ASP A 85 -0.26 4.00 11.40
N GLY A 86 -0.77 5.15 10.96
CA GLY A 86 -1.42 5.29 9.67
C GLY A 86 -0.47 5.01 8.49
N PHE A 87 0.78 5.48 8.57
CA PHE A 87 1.80 5.22 7.55
C PHE A 87 2.21 3.74 7.50
N GLU A 88 2.38 3.08 8.63
CA GLU A 88 2.69 1.65 8.70
C GLU A 88 1.57 0.82 8.09
N SER A 89 0.32 1.09 8.47
CA SER A 89 -0.87 0.46 7.90
C SER A 89 -0.92 0.66 6.37
N ALA A 90 -0.80 1.91 5.89
CA ALA A 90 -0.79 2.22 4.46
C ALA A 90 0.38 1.55 3.71
N SER A 91 1.52 1.34 4.38
CA SER A 91 2.70 0.67 3.82
C SER A 91 2.48 -0.84 3.71
N LEU A 92 1.88 -1.46 4.72
CA LEU A 92 1.52 -2.88 4.72
C LEU A 92 0.50 -3.18 3.61
N ASP A 93 -0.58 -2.40 3.52
CA ASP A 93 -1.57 -2.48 2.44
C ASP A 93 -0.90 -2.38 1.07
N GLY A 94 0.08 -1.49 0.95
CA GLY A 94 0.84 -1.34 -0.27
C GLY A 94 1.64 -2.54 -0.68
N ARG A 95 2.32 -3.17 0.26
CA ARG A 95 3.11 -4.39 0.04
C ARG A 95 2.18 -5.55 -0.32
N GLN A 96 1.08 -5.72 0.41
CA GLN A 96 0.10 -6.75 0.13
C GLN A 96 -0.52 -6.59 -1.27
N ASN A 97 -0.89 -5.37 -1.65
CA ASN A 97 -1.41 -5.08 -2.98
C ASN A 97 -0.38 -5.39 -4.08
N THR A 98 0.90 -5.05 -3.87
CA THR A 98 1.98 -5.40 -4.79
C THR A 98 2.15 -6.91 -4.93
N LEU A 99 2.10 -7.65 -3.82
CA LEU A 99 2.17 -9.11 -3.84
C LEU A 99 0.97 -9.74 -4.57
N ARG A 100 -0.25 -9.20 -4.36
CA ARG A 100 -1.44 -9.64 -5.11
C ARG A 100 -1.31 -9.39 -6.61
N LEU A 101 -0.79 -8.24 -7.01
CA LEU A 101 -0.53 -7.91 -8.40
C LEU A 101 0.46 -8.89 -9.03
N HIS A 102 1.61 -9.12 -8.40
CA HIS A 102 2.60 -10.09 -8.90
C HIS A 102 2.05 -11.52 -8.95
N ARG A 103 1.26 -11.92 -7.96
CA ARG A 103 0.56 -13.23 -7.96
C ARG A 103 -0.40 -13.33 -9.16
N ALA A 104 -1.15 -12.26 -9.43
CA ALA A 104 -2.08 -12.21 -10.57
C ALA A 104 -1.34 -12.22 -11.92
N GLU A 105 -0.22 -11.53 -12.04
CA GLU A 105 0.63 -11.55 -13.23
C GLU A 105 1.19 -12.95 -13.48
N GLY A 106 1.75 -13.59 -12.46
CA GLY A 106 2.28 -14.94 -12.59
C GLY A 106 1.20 -15.99 -12.98
N TRP A 107 -0.01 -15.88 -12.44
CA TRP A 107 -1.11 -16.73 -12.85
C TRP A 107 -1.59 -16.45 -14.28
N ARG A 108 -1.66 -15.16 -14.68
CA ARG A 108 -1.99 -14.79 -16.06
C ARG A 108 -1.03 -15.43 -17.06
N ASP A 109 0.28 -15.29 -16.81
CA ASP A 109 1.30 -15.80 -17.73
C ASP A 109 1.21 -17.32 -17.84
N ARG A 110 1.12 -18.03 -16.71
CA ARG A 110 0.93 -19.48 -16.69
C ARG A 110 -0.34 -19.94 -17.39
N LEU A 111 -1.45 -19.20 -17.25
CA LEU A 111 -2.72 -19.54 -17.91
C LEU A 111 -2.72 -19.18 -19.40
N CYS A 112 -2.02 -18.14 -19.82
CA CYS A 112 -1.85 -17.81 -21.24
C CYS A 112 -1.08 -18.90 -21.98
N ASP A 113 -0.04 -19.45 -21.37
CA ASP A 113 0.84 -20.45 -21.98
C ASP A 113 0.41 -21.89 -21.69
N GLY A 114 -0.37 -22.09 -20.64
CA GLY A 114 -0.74 -23.40 -20.12
C GLY A 114 -2.06 -23.99 -20.65
N GLY A 115 -2.24 -25.29 -20.39
CA GLY A 115 -3.44 -26.06 -20.74
C GLY A 115 -4.42 -26.24 -19.55
N ASN A 116 -5.14 -27.37 -19.61
CA ASN A 116 -6.10 -27.74 -18.58
C ASN A 116 -5.47 -27.96 -17.19
N ASP A 117 -4.21 -28.40 -17.13
CA ASP A 117 -3.51 -28.64 -15.86
C ASP A 117 -3.28 -27.34 -15.10
N THR A 118 -2.90 -26.28 -15.80
CA THR A 118 -2.76 -24.96 -15.21
C THR A 118 -4.10 -24.39 -14.74
N LEU A 119 -5.17 -24.64 -15.49
CA LEU A 119 -6.52 -24.26 -15.08
C LEU A 119 -6.95 -25.02 -13.82
N ASN A 120 -6.67 -26.32 -13.74
CA ASN A 120 -6.96 -27.13 -12.56
C ASN A 120 -6.16 -26.62 -11.34
N ALA A 121 -4.86 -26.35 -11.50
CA ALA A 121 -4.03 -25.81 -10.43
C ALA A 121 -4.51 -24.44 -9.93
N PHE A 122 -5.05 -23.59 -10.83
CA PHE A 122 -5.69 -22.34 -10.40
C PHE A 122 -6.96 -22.61 -9.59
N MET A 123 -7.80 -23.54 -10.01
CA MET A 123 -9.05 -23.90 -9.30
C MET A 123 -8.80 -24.56 -7.93
N GLU A 124 -7.68 -25.29 -7.79
CA GLU A 124 -7.24 -25.80 -6.49
C GLU A 124 -6.79 -24.68 -5.55
N ALA A 125 -6.06 -23.70 -6.09
CA ALA A 125 -5.60 -22.54 -5.32
C ALA A 125 -6.75 -21.58 -4.98
N PHE A 126 -7.79 -21.50 -5.82
CA PHE A 126 -8.92 -20.58 -5.68
C PHE A 126 -10.26 -21.29 -5.92
N PRO A 127 -10.75 -22.10 -4.97
CA PRO A 127 -11.98 -22.90 -5.15
C PRO A 127 -13.25 -22.09 -5.41
N HIS A 128 -13.27 -20.82 -4.99
CA HIS A 128 -14.39 -19.88 -5.19
C HIS A 128 -14.44 -19.27 -6.59
N ALA A 129 -13.41 -19.51 -7.43
CA ALA A 129 -13.38 -18.98 -8.79
C ALA A 129 -14.37 -19.68 -9.71
N ASP A 130 -14.92 -18.94 -10.67
CA ASP A 130 -15.78 -19.52 -11.72
C ASP A 130 -14.91 -20.18 -12.80
N ARG A 131 -14.92 -21.53 -12.79
CA ARG A 131 -14.18 -22.37 -13.72
C ARG A 131 -14.56 -22.12 -15.19
N GLN A 132 -15.85 -21.92 -15.47
CA GLN A 132 -16.32 -21.71 -16.83
C GLN A 132 -15.83 -20.38 -17.39
N LYS A 133 -15.94 -19.32 -16.60
CA LYS A 133 -15.45 -17.99 -16.93
C LYS A 133 -13.93 -17.98 -17.12
N LEU A 134 -13.19 -18.64 -16.23
CA LEU A 134 -11.73 -18.74 -16.34
C LEU A 134 -11.33 -19.45 -17.63
N ARG A 135 -11.96 -20.59 -17.95
CA ARG A 135 -11.68 -21.33 -19.20
C ARG A 135 -11.99 -20.52 -20.44
N GLN A 136 -13.08 -19.75 -20.44
CA GLN A 136 -13.44 -18.88 -21.56
C GLN A 136 -12.38 -17.78 -21.77
N LEU A 137 -11.95 -17.13 -20.67
CA LEU A 137 -10.94 -16.07 -20.72
C LEU A 137 -9.57 -16.61 -21.13
N GLN A 138 -9.19 -17.79 -20.66
CA GLN A 138 -7.96 -18.48 -21.06
C GLN A 138 -7.95 -18.75 -22.56
N ARG A 139 -8.98 -19.39 -23.09
CA ARG A 139 -9.09 -19.66 -24.55
C ARG A 139 -9.03 -18.40 -25.37
N ARG A 140 -9.73 -17.35 -24.94
CA ARG A 140 -9.72 -16.07 -25.62
C ARG A 140 -8.32 -15.45 -25.61
N SER A 141 -7.60 -15.46 -24.49
CA SER A 141 -6.24 -14.92 -24.42
C SER A 141 -5.27 -15.66 -25.34
N GLN A 142 -5.40 -17.00 -25.44
CA GLN A 142 -4.59 -17.85 -26.32
C GLN A 142 -4.89 -17.61 -27.82
N GLN A 143 -6.17 -17.46 -28.17
CA GLN A 143 -6.58 -17.17 -29.54
C GLN A 143 -6.13 -15.77 -30.00
N GLU A 144 -6.27 -14.77 -29.12
CA GLU A 144 -5.87 -13.41 -29.42
C GLU A 144 -4.33 -13.22 -29.36
N ALA A 145 -3.57 -14.13 -28.73
CA ALA A 145 -2.11 -14.04 -28.64
C ALA A 145 -1.42 -13.98 -30.00
N GLN A 146 -2.03 -14.55 -31.04
CA GLN A 146 -1.54 -14.60 -32.41
C GLN A 146 -2.00 -13.39 -33.28
N THR A 147 -2.74 -12.44 -32.70
CA THR A 147 -3.33 -11.30 -33.39
C THR A 147 -3.00 -9.99 -32.70
N GLU A 148 -3.29 -8.86 -33.36
CA GLU A 148 -3.20 -7.52 -32.72
C GLU A 148 -4.05 -7.37 -31.44
N GLY A 149 -4.98 -8.30 -31.20
CA GLY A 149 -5.84 -8.40 -30.01
C GLY A 149 -5.15 -9.00 -28.77
N ALA A 150 -3.94 -9.53 -28.86
CA ALA A 150 -3.23 -10.27 -27.80
C ALA A 150 -3.28 -9.56 -26.42
N ARG A 151 -3.15 -8.24 -26.41
CA ARG A 151 -3.19 -7.44 -25.18
C ARG A 151 -4.58 -7.36 -24.54
N ARG A 152 -5.67 -7.55 -25.29
CA ARG A 152 -7.06 -7.45 -24.77
C ARG A 152 -7.44 -8.71 -24.02
N GLY A 153 -7.18 -9.88 -24.56
CA GLY A 153 -7.46 -11.17 -23.93
C GLY A 153 -6.68 -11.34 -22.64
N ALA A 154 -5.37 -11.09 -22.68
CA ALA A 154 -4.50 -11.15 -21.51
C ALA A 154 -4.93 -10.15 -20.41
N ARG A 155 -5.35 -8.94 -20.77
CA ARG A 155 -5.87 -7.95 -19.81
C ARG A 155 -7.20 -8.38 -19.18
N ALA A 156 -8.09 -9.00 -19.95
CA ALA A 156 -9.37 -9.48 -19.44
C ALA A 156 -9.15 -10.64 -18.45
N LEU A 157 -8.25 -11.56 -18.79
CA LEU A 157 -7.85 -12.67 -17.94
C LEU A 157 -7.19 -12.14 -16.65
N PHE A 158 -6.24 -11.22 -16.75
CA PHE A 158 -5.59 -10.60 -15.60
C PHE A 158 -6.59 -9.94 -14.64
N ARG A 159 -7.53 -9.15 -15.15
CA ARG A 159 -8.54 -8.49 -14.31
C ARG A 159 -9.40 -9.49 -13.54
N TYR A 160 -9.78 -10.57 -14.19
CA TYR A 160 -10.55 -11.63 -13.52
C TYR A 160 -9.73 -12.33 -12.43
N ILE A 161 -8.49 -12.71 -12.73
CA ILE A 161 -7.56 -13.32 -11.76
C ILE A 161 -7.33 -12.40 -10.57
N HIS A 162 -7.07 -11.12 -10.81
CA HIS A 162 -6.87 -10.13 -9.75
C HIS A 162 -8.10 -10.01 -8.86
N GLN A 163 -9.31 -9.96 -9.45
CA GLN A 163 -10.56 -9.94 -8.69
C GLN A 163 -10.72 -11.18 -7.80
N VAL A 164 -10.37 -12.37 -8.29
CA VAL A 164 -10.43 -13.62 -7.52
C VAL A 164 -9.45 -13.58 -6.34
N ILE A 165 -8.23 -13.13 -6.57
CA ILE A 165 -7.20 -13.00 -5.51
C ILE A 165 -7.61 -11.96 -4.45
N ASP A 166 -8.24 -10.85 -4.85
CA ASP A 166 -8.73 -9.84 -3.92
C ASP A 166 -9.84 -10.37 -3.02
N GLN A 167 -10.74 -11.20 -3.56
CA GLN A 167 -11.82 -11.83 -2.79
C GLN A 167 -11.30 -12.81 -1.74
N GLU A 168 -10.23 -13.57 -2.05
CA GLU A 168 -9.56 -14.44 -1.08
C GLU A 168 -9.02 -13.62 0.11
N GLY A 169 -8.37 -12.49 -0.17
CA GLY A 169 -7.80 -11.61 0.87
C GLY A 169 -8.86 -10.95 1.76
N ALA A 170 -10.04 -10.64 1.23
CA ALA A 170 -11.15 -10.08 2.01
C ALA A 170 -11.78 -11.12 2.93
N SER A 171 -11.95 -12.35 2.46
CA SER A 171 -12.54 -13.45 3.25
C SER A 171 -11.66 -13.89 4.43
N THR A 172 -10.34 -13.76 4.28
CA THR A 172 -9.39 -14.10 5.37
C THR A 172 -9.39 -13.04 6.46
N ALA A 173 -9.60 -11.77 6.11
CA ALA A 173 -9.65 -10.66 7.06
C ALA A 173 -10.93 -10.60 7.90
N GLU A 174 -12.04 -11.20 7.43
CA GLU A 174 -13.31 -11.29 8.19
C GLU A 174 -13.36 -12.48 9.16
N SER A 175 -12.37 -13.39 9.09
CA SER A 175 -12.35 -14.63 9.89
C SER A 175 -11.38 -14.57 11.08
N GLU A 176 -10.66 -13.46 11.31
CA GLU A 176 -9.77 -13.18 12.45
C GLU A 176 -10.43 -12.18 13.41
#